data_2c648d83bdf966d9b76099fb89dbe96c
#
_entry.id   2c648d83bdf966d9b76099fb89dbe96c
#
_cell.length_a   1.000
_cell.length_b   1.000
_cell.length_c   1.000
_cell.angle_alpha   90.00
_cell.angle_beta   90.00
_cell.angle_gamma   90.00
#
_symmetry.space_group_name_H-M   'P 1'
#
loop_
_entity.id
_entity.type
_entity.pdbx_description
1 polymer ?
#
loop_
_entity_poly.entity_id
_entity_poly.type
_entity_poly.pdbx_seq_one_letter_code
_entity_poly.pdbx_strand_id
1 'polypeptide(L)'
;MARLASLRDKPGTAREYETVYILRPNTPNEGVAEVNTRIKGVIEGMGGKVIKIDNWGKRRLAYEVAKERKGIYLYWQYLAQPGVVEETERNLRMLDSVIRYLTVKVDEDVDVTARPTEIDETSFEKAAQTAADEEDLFLSRGSDEASSDDDDEFGGDDFEDVSALEPALPVEEKE
;
A
#
# COMPACT_ATOMS: atom_id res chain seq x y z
N MET A 1 -14.44 23.35 -22.23
CA MET A 1 -13.42 23.79 -21.26
C MET A 1 -12.09 23.91 -21.98
N ALA A 2 -11.37 25.02 -21.85
CA ALA A 2 -10.08 25.23 -22.52
C ALA A 2 -9.06 24.26 -21.89
N ARG A 3 -8.44 23.43 -22.73
CA ARG A 3 -7.29 22.60 -22.31
C ARG A 3 -6.16 23.55 -21.94
N LEU A 4 -5.65 23.45 -20.72
CA LEU A 4 -4.42 24.11 -20.31
C LEU A 4 -3.24 23.37 -20.97
N ALA A 5 -3.06 23.60 -22.27
CA ALA A 5 -1.85 23.15 -22.96
C ALA A 5 -0.68 23.98 -22.43
N SER A 6 0.36 23.35 -21.92
CA SER A 6 1.60 24.03 -21.61
C SER A 6 2.18 24.59 -22.94
N LEU A 7 2.62 25.84 -22.94
CA LEU A 7 3.29 26.47 -24.08
C LEU A 7 4.62 25.75 -24.47
N ARG A 8 5.07 24.80 -23.70
CA ARG A 8 6.30 24.02 -23.93
C ARG A 8 6.06 22.64 -24.54
N ASP A 9 4.81 22.14 -24.49
CA ASP A 9 4.53 20.79 -24.96
C ASP A 9 4.19 20.82 -26.46
N LYS A 10 4.70 19.85 -27.21
CA LYS A 10 4.40 19.69 -28.63
C LYS A 10 2.95 19.30 -28.84
N PRO A 11 2.27 19.77 -29.89
CA PRO A 11 0.92 19.33 -30.18
C PRO A 11 0.87 17.80 -30.39
N GLY A 12 -0.05 17.12 -29.70
CA GLY A 12 -0.22 15.65 -29.81
C GLY A 12 0.64 14.83 -28.85
N THR A 13 1.50 15.47 -28.05
CA THR A 13 2.26 14.80 -27.01
C THR A 13 1.67 15.05 -25.62
N ALA A 14 1.97 14.15 -24.70
CA ALA A 14 1.63 14.24 -23.30
C ALA A 14 2.86 13.85 -22.46
N ARG A 15 2.79 14.09 -21.17
CA ARG A 15 3.80 13.64 -20.22
C ARG A 15 3.33 12.36 -19.55
N GLU A 16 4.26 11.46 -19.30
CA GLU A 16 4.00 10.22 -18.58
C GLU A 16 4.25 10.43 -17.08
N TYR A 17 3.29 10.04 -16.28
CA TYR A 17 3.33 10.14 -14.83
C TYR A 17 3.04 8.80 -14.17
N GLU A 18 3.72 8.58 -13.05
CA GLU A 18 3.42 7.52 -12.11
C GLU A 18 2.93 8.13 -10.81
N THR A 19 1.81 7.66 -10.30
CA THR A 19 1.29 8.06 -8.99
C THR A 19 1.11 6.83 -8.12
N VAL A 20 1.78 6.85 -6.97
CA VAL A 20 1.54 5.88 -5.90
C VAL A 20 0.77 6.58 -4.80
N TYR A 21 -0.31 5.96 -4.34
CA TYR A 21 -0.98 6.42 -3.14
C TYR A 21 -1.28 5.28 -2.19
N ILE A 22 -1.39 5.62 -0.92
CA ILE A 22 -1.55 4.68 0.18
C ILE A 22 -2.87 4.98 0.87
N LEU A 23 -3.72 3.98 0.93
CA LEU A 23 -4.98 4.04 1.68
C LEU A 23 -4.81 3.50 3.09
N ARG A 24 -5.73 3.86 3.98
CA ARG A 24 -5.83 3.27 5.31
C ARG A 24 -5.97 1.75 5.22
N PRO A 25 -5.37 0.99 6.15
CA PRO A 25 -5.36 -0.48 6.11
C PRO A 25 -6.76 -1.10 6.25
N ASN A 26 -7.69 -0.37 6.82
CA ASN A 26 -9.07 -0.82 7.05
C ASN A 26 -10.06 -0.36 5.97
N THR A 27 -9.56 0.19 4.85
CA THR A 27 -10.40 0.60 3.73
C THR A 27 -10.99 -0.66 3.06
N PRO A 28 -12.33 -0.80 2.99
CA PRO A 28 -12.95 -1.94 2.31
C PRO A 28 -12.72 -1.88 0.79
N ASN A 29 -12.87 -3.01 0.11
CA ASN A 29 -12.67 -3.10 -1.35
C ASN A 29 -13.57 -2.12 -2.13
N GLU A 30 -14.80 -1.89 -1.66
CA GLU A 30 -15.72 -0.89 -2.23
C GLU A 30 -15.16 0.52 -2.11
N GLY A 31 -14.55 0.87 -0.97
CA GLY A 31 -13.88 2.15 -0.76
C GLY A 31 -12.65 2.31 -1.66
N VAL A 32 -11.89 1.23 -1.90
CA VAL A 32 -10.79 1.23 -2.86
C VAL A 32 -11.31 1.48 -4.28
N ALA A 33 -12.41 0.80 -4.67
CA ALA A 33 -13.05 0.99 -5.97
C ALA A 33 -13.56 2.42 -6.16
N GLU A 34 -14.14 3.02 -5.12
CA GLU A 34 -14.63 4.41 -5.16
C GLU A 34 -13.49 5.40 -5.41
N VAL A 35 -12.38 5.25 -4.68
CA VAL A 35 -11.18 6.09 -4.88
C VAL A 35 -10.64 5.91 -6.30
N ASN A 36 -10.51 4.67 -6.78
CA ASN A 36 -10.05 4.37 -8.13
C ASN A 36 -10.94 5.02 -9.19
N THR A 37 -12.26 4.90 -9.06
CA THR A 37 -13.24 5.49 -9.98
C THR A 37 -13.14 7.01 -10.00
N ARG A 38 -12.97 7.62 -8.83
CA ARG A 38 -12.82 9.07 -8.72
C ARG A 38 -11.54 9.56 -9.42
N ILE A 39 -10.41 8.91 -9.18
CA ILE A 39 -9.13 9.29 -9.80
C ILE A 39 -9.16 9.07 -11.32
N LYS A 40 -9.72 7.95 -11.79
CA LYS A 40 -9.98 7.72 -13.22
C LYS A 40 -10.78 8.85 -13.82
N GLY A 41 -11.90 9.22 -13.18
CA GLY A 41 -12.77 10.28 -13.66
C GLY A 41 -12.07 11.64 -13.79
N VAL A 42 -11.16 11.96 -12.87
CA VAL A 42 -10.35 13.19 -12.94
C VAL A 42 -9.38 13.14 -14.12
N ILE A 43 -8.62 12.05 -14.25
CA ILE A 43 -7.61 11.91 -15.32
C ILE A 43 -8.28 11.97 -16.70
N GLU A 44 -9.29 11.14 -16.94
CA GLU A 44 -9.99 11.05 -18.23
C GLU A 44 -10.81 12.32 -18.52
N GLY A 45 -11.48 12.88 -17.49
CA GLY A 45 -12.28 14.10 -17.62
C GLY A 45 -11.49 15.33 -18.05
N MET A 46 -10.20 15.37 -17.75
CA MET A 46 -9.28 16.42 -18.18
C MET A 46 -8.47 16.05 -19.43
N GLY A 47 -8.78 14.92 -20.07
CA GLY A 47 -8.17 14.48 -21.32
C GLY A 47 -6.84 13.71 -21.12
N GLY A 48 -6.57 13.22 -19.93
CA GLY A 48 -5.52 12.24 -19.69
C GLY A 48 -5.93 10.84 -20.14
N LYS A 49 -4.95 9.94 -20.27
CA LYS A 49 -5.14 8.55 -20.65
C LYS A 49 -4.48 7.66 -19.61
N VAL A 50 -5.26 6.81 -18.95
CA VAL A 50 -4.73 5.83 -18.01
C VAL A 50 -4.10 4.67 -18.80
N ILE A 51 -2.86 4.30 -18.43
CA ILE A 51 -2.10 3.23 -19.05
C ILE A 51 -2.22 1.96 -18.21
N LYS A 52 -1.95 2.07 -16.91
CA LYS A 52 -1.87 0.93 -16.00
C LYS A 52 -2.39 1.30 -14.61
N ILE A 53 -2.99 0.31 -13.96
CA ILE A 53 -3.37 0.36 -12.54
C ILE A 53 -3.00 -0.98 -11.89
N ASP A 54 -2.31 -0.91 -10.74
CA ASP A 54 -1.96 -2.08 -9.95
C ASP A 54 -2.31 -1.85 -8.47
N ASN A 55 -2.82 -2.88 -7.82
CA ASN A 55 -2.95 -2.92 -6.37
C ASN A 55 -1.83 -3.82 -5.80
N TRP A 56 -0.90 -3.19 -5.11
CA TRP A 56 0.21 -3.92 -4.49
C TRP A 56 -0.16 -4.52 -3.14
N GLY A 57 -1.40 -4.37 -2.72
CA GLY A 57 -1.92 -4.94 -1.50
C GLY A 57 -1.57 -4.16 -0.25
N LYS A 58 -1.91 -4.76 0.88
CA LYS A 58 -1.66 -4.21 2.22
C LYS A 58 -0.22 -4.49 2.62
N ARG A 59 0.56 -3.45 2.91
CA ARG A 59 1.98 -3.54 3.25
C ARG A 59 2.31 -2.72 4.48
N ARG A 60 3.36 -3.14 5.20
CA ARG A 60 3.92 -2.39 6.32
C ARG A 60 4.62 -1.12 5.83
N LEU A 61 4.37 -0.01 6.51
CA LEU A 61 5.04 1.26 6.27
C LEU A 61 6.41 1.26 6.96
N ALA A 62 7.39 1.96 6.37
CA ALA A 62 8.72 2.11 6.97
C ALA A 62 8.68 2.89 8.30
N TYR A 63 7.74 3.81 8.44
CA TYR A 63 7.43 4.55 9.65
C TYR A 63 5.93 4.84 9.70
N GLU A 64 5.43 5.16 10.87
CA GLU A 64 4.02 5.45 11.10
C GLU A 64 3.57 6.71 10.35
N VAL A 65 2.49 6.60 9.59
CA VAL A 65 1.87 7.72 8.86
C VAL A 65 0.39 7.79 9.25
N ALA A 66 -0.08 8.95 9.67
CA ALA A 66 -1.46 9.16 10.14
C ALA A 66 -1.90 8.16 11.24
N LYS A 67 -0.98 7.75 12.13
CA LYS A 67 -1.13 6.74 13.18
C LYS A 67 -1.35 5.30 12.66
N GLU A 68 -1.06 5.06 11.38
CA GLU A 68 -1.14 3.74 10.77
C GLU A 68 0.27 3.18 10.53
N ARG A 69 0.45 1.89 10.78
CA ARG A 69 1.71 1.16 10.54
C ARG A 69 1.68 0.34 9.26
N LYS A 70 0.48 0.11 8.72
CA LYS A 70 0.24 -0.59 7.45
C LYS A 70 -0.60 0.31 6.53
N GLY A 71 -0.63 0.02 5.23
CA GLY A 71 -1.48 0.70 4.28
C GLY A 71 -1.62 -0.09 2.99
N ILE A 72 -2.70 0.16 2.26
CA ILE A 72 -2.97 -0.44 0.96
C ILE A 72 -2.31 0.43 -0.10
N TYR A 73 -1.39 -0.15 -0.86
CA TYR A 73 -0.65 0.56 -1.89
C TYR A 73 -1.31 0.37 -3.24
N LEU A 74 -1.59 1.50 -3.93
CA LEU A 74 -2.08 1.53 -5.29
C LEU A 74 -1.12 2.31 -6.17
N TYR A 75 -0.85 1.76 -7.34
CA TYR A 75 0.03 2.32 -8.36
C TYR A 75 -0.76 2.62 -9.63
N TRP A 76 -0.53 3.81 -10.17
CA TRP A 76 -1.14 4.28 -11.42
C TRP A 76 -0.07 4.82 -12.36
N GLN A 77 -0.20 4.47 -13.63
CA GLN A 77 0.59 5.03 -14.72
C GLN A 77 -0.36 5.65 -15.74
N TYR A 78 -0.12 6.87 -16.12
CA TYR A 78 -1.01 7.60 -17.03
C TYR A 78 -0.29 8.68 -17.82
N LEU A 79 -0.84 9.01 -18.99
CA LEU A 79 -0.43 10.15 -19.80
C LEU A 79 -1.34 11.33 -19.50
N ALA A 80 -0.75 12.48 -19.24
CA ALA A 80 -1.51 13.67 -18.91
C ALA A 80 -0.75 14.97 -19.20
N GLN A 81 -1.49 16.06 -19.20
CA GLN A 81 -0.92 17.41 -19.12
C GLN A 81 -0.70 17.79 -17.64
N PRO A 82 0.20 18.74 -17.33
CA PRO A 82 0.55 19.11 -15.96
C PRO A 82 -0.64 19.41 -15.04
N GLY A 83 -1.65 20.13 -15.53
CA GLY A 83 -2.83 20.48 -14.75
C GLY A 83 -3.69 19.28 -14.29
N VAL A 84 -3.56 18.12 -14.96
CA VAL A 84 -4.24 16.89 -14.55
C VAL A 84 -3.63 16.36 -13.26
N VAL A 85 -2.31 16.43 -13.13
CA VAL A 85 -1.59 15.99 -11.92
C VAL A 85 -2.01 16.81 -10.71
N GLU A 86 -2.04 18.14 -10.85
CA GLU A 86 -2.46 19.05 -9.77
C GLU A 86 -3.88 18.73 -9.28
N GLU A 87 -4.80 18.48 -10.22
CA GLU A 87 -6.18 18.14 -9.86
C GLU A 87 -6.30 16.73 -9.28
N THR A 88 -5.52 15.76 -9.77
CA THR A 88 -5.46 14.41 -9.21
C THR A 88 -4.95 14.44 -7.78
N GLU A 89 -3.86 15.14 -7.53
CA GLU A 89 -3.30 15.30 -6.18
C GLU A 89 -4.24 16.06 -5.24
N ARG A 90 -4.96 17.07 -5.76
CA ARG A 90 -5.97 17.79 -4.99
C ARG A 90 -7.09 16.83 -4.56
N ASN A 91 -7.55 15.97 -5.45
CA ASN A 91 -8.59 14.99 -5.14
C ASN A 91 -8.08 13.95 -4.13
N LEU A 92 -6.86 13.43 -4.29
CA LEU A 92 -6.26 12.50 -3.33
C LEU A 92 -6.15 13.12 -1.93
N ARG A 93 -5.79 14.39 -1.84
CA ARG A 93 -5.67 15.11 -0.55
C ARG A 93 -7.01 15.32 0.16
N MET A 94 -8.12 15.38 -0.59
CA MET A 94 -9.46 15.57 -0.05
C MET A 94 -10.09 14.27 0.47
N LEU A 95 -9.49 13.12 0.17
CA LEU A 95 -10.01 11.82 0.57
C LEU A 95 -9.41 11.38 1.91
N ASP A 96 -10.24 11.22 2.94
CA ASP A 96 -9.81 10.81 4.29
C ASP A 96 -9.23 9.39 4.32
N SER A 97 -9.58 8.56 3.35
CA SER A 97 -9.01 7.22 3.18
C SER A 97 -7.56 7.23 2.69
N VAL A 98 -7.12 8.32 2.04
CA VAL A 98 -5.75 8.47 1.53
C VAL A 98 -4.85 9.04 2.62
N ILE A 99 -3.85 8.27 3.04
CA ILE A 99 -2.89 8.71 4.06
C ILE A 99 -1.62 9.33 3.47
N ARG A 100 -1.27 8.94 2.24
CA ARG A 100 -0.11 9.48 1.52
C ARG A 100 -0.24 9.28 0.02
N TYR A 101 0.38 10.16 -0.75
CA TYR A 101 0.52 10.01 -2.20
C TYR A 101 1.85 10.60 -2.67
N LEU A 102 2.32 10.15 -3.84
CA LEU A 102 3.50 10.65 -4.52
C LEU A 102 3.28 10.51 -6.02
N THR A 103 3.49 11.59 -6.75
CA THR A 103 3.48 11.59 -8.22
C THR A 103 4.88 11.90 -8.75
N VAL A 104 5.33 11.11 -9.72
CA VAL A 104 6.61 11.28 -10.40
C VAL A 104 6.35 11.42 -11.89
N LYS A 105 7.01 12.39 -12.51
CA LYS A 105 7.06 12.50 -13.97
C LYS A 105 8.15 11.55 -14.48
N VAL A 106 7.77 10.62 -15.34
CA VAL A 106 8.66 9.59 -15.89
C VAL A 106 9.24 10.01 -17.22
N ASP A 107 8.40 10.53 -18.10
CA ASP A 107 8.81 10.89 -19.46
C ASP A 107 8.09 12.17 -19.94
N GLU A 108 8.70 12.84 -20.90
CA GLU A 108 8.16 14.03 -21.57
C GLU A 108 7.99 13.77 -23.08
N ASP A 109 7.13 14.54 -23.71
CA ASP A 109 6.91 14.46 -25.16
C ASP A 109 6.49 13.09 -25.69
N VAL A 110 5.76 12.31 -24.89
CA VAL A 110 5.26 10.97 -25.25
C VAL A 110 4.09 11.11 -26.23
N ASP A 111 4.16 10.41 -27.35
CA ASP A 111 3.01 10.29 -28.26
C ASP A 111 1.91 9.47 -27.59
N VAL A 112 0.72 10.06 -27.47
CA VAL A 112 -0.45 9.43 -26.83
C VAL A 112 -0.87 8.16 -27.54
N THR A 113 -0.58 8.03 -28.84
CA THR A 113 -0.89 6.85 -29.65
C THR A 113 0.15 5.73 -29.50
N ALA A 114 1.39 6.09 -29.17
CA ALA A 114 2.51 5.14 -29.05
C ALA A 114 2.45 4.28 -27.78
N ARG A 115 1.74 4.73 -26.73
CA ARG A 115 1.56 3.98 -25.49
C ARG A 115 0.24 3.23 -25.50
N PRO A 116 0.25 1.88 -25.61
CA PRO A 116 -0.96 1.08 -25.49
C PRO A 116 -1.52 1.20 -24.07
N THR A 117 -2.83 1.09 -23.93
CA THR A 117 -3.48 0.99 -22.64
C THR A 117 -3.44 -0.47 -22.21
N GLU A 118 -2.87 -0.77 -21.04
CA GLU A 118 -2.83 -2.11 -20.43
C GLU A 118 -4.07 -2.38 -19.55
N ILE A 119 -5.07 -1.50 -19.64
CA ILE A 119 -6.26 -1.57 -18.81
C ILE A 119 -7.39 -2.23 -19.58
N ASP A 120 -7.85 -3.36 -19.03
CA ASP A 120 -9.11 -4.01 -19.35
C ASP A 120 -10.18 -3.58 -18.33
N GLU A 121 -11.47 -3.81 -18.63
CA GLU A 121 -12.57 -3.57 -17.69
C GLU A 121 -12.36 -4.26 -16.34
N THR A 122 -11.75 -5.45 -16.35
CA THR A 122 -11.44 -6.23 -15.15
C THR A 122 -10.25 -5.67 -14.34
N SER A 123 -9.43 -4.78 -14.92
CA SER A 123 -8.24 -4.24 -14.24
C SER A 123 -8.63 -3.38 -13.04
N PHE A 124 -9.69 -2.60 -13.15
CA PHE A 124 -10.21 -1.79 -12.04
C PHE A 124 -10.83 -2.65 -10.94
N GLU A 125 -11.53 -3.73 -11.29
CA GLU A 125 -12.09 -4.67 -10.34
C GLU A 125 -10.99 -5.41 -9.58
N LYS A 126 -9.96 -5.88 -10.29
CA LYS A 126 -8.78 -6.50 -9.68
C LYS A 126 -8.02 -5.52 -8.79
N ALA A 127 -7.85 -4.27 -9.24
CA ALA A 127 -7.20 -3.23 -8.46
C ALA A 127 -8.01 -2.80 -7.22
N ALA A 128 -9.32 -3.04 -7.20
CA ALA A 128 -10.15 -2.82 -6.02
C ALA A 128 -10.03 -3.97 -4.99
N GLN A 129 -9.64 -5.17 -5.42
CA GLN A 129 -9.48 -6.32 -4.52
C GLN A 129 -8.11 -6.26 -3.83
N THR A 130 -8.12 -6.08 -2.54
CA THR A 130 -6.91 -6.13 -1.71
C THR A 130 -6.73 -7.55 -1.21
N ALA A 131 -5.61 -8.17 -1.55
CA ALA A 131 -5.23 -9.46 -0.97
C ALA A 131 -5.06 -9.33 0.55
N ALA A 132 -5.43 -10.39 1.28
CA ALA A 132 -5.15 -10.46 2.71
C ALA A 132 -3.63 -10.36 2.94
N ASP A 133 -3.25 -9.68 4.02
CA ASP A 133 -1.85 -9.54 4.40
C ASP A 133 -1.25 -10.93 4.71
N GLU A 134 -0.06 -11.22 4.21
CA GLU A 134 0.62 -12.49 4.51
C GLU A 134 0.82 -12.70 6.02
N GLU A 135 1.05 -11.62 6.79
CA GLU A 135 1.10 -11.66 8.25
C GLU A 135 -0.26 -12.00 8.88
N ASP A 136 -1.36 -11.45 8.36
CA ASP A 136 -2.71 -11.76 8.85
C ASP A 136 -3.10 -13.21 8.53
N LEU A 137 -2.64 -13.75 7.38
CA LEU A 137 -2.80 -15.15 7.02
C LEU A 137 -1.98 -16.09 7.92
N PHE A 138 -0.79 -15.67 8.35
CA PHE A 138 0.05 -16.47 9.25
C PHE A 138 -0.52 -16.52 10.66
N LEU A 139 -1.07 -15.42 11.16
CA LEU A 139 -1.73 -15.34 12.47
C LEU A 139 -3.05 -16.11 12.51
N SER A 140 -3.82 -16.11 11.44
CA SER A 140 -5.07 -16.89 11.34
C SER A 140 -4.82 -18.40 11.27
N ARG A 141 -3.69 -18.82 10.70
CA ARG A 141 -3.30 -20.24 10.62
C ARG A 141 -2.84 -20.83 11.95
N GLY A 142 -2.31 -19.97 12.84
CA GLY A 142 -1.86 -20.38 14.18
C GLY A 142 -2.97 -20.49 15.21
N SER A 143 -4.20 -20.05 14.93
CA SER A 143 -5.32 -20.12 15.86
C SER A 143 -6.16 -21.41 15.73
N ASP A 144 -6.01 -22.16 14.64
CA ASP A 144 -6.80 -23.37 14.39
C ASP A 144 -6.12 -24.67 14.85
N GLU A 145 -4.84 -24.59 15.30
CA GLU A 145 -4.11 -25.79 15.81
C GLU A 145 -4.02 -25.89 17.33
N ALA A 146 -4.69 -25.01 18.08
CA ALA A 146 -4.64 -25.01 19.55
C ALA A 146 -5.95 -25.53 20.21
N SER A 147 -6.60 -26.51 19.61
CA SER A 147 -7.68 -27.26 20.27
C SER A 147 -7.64 -28.74 19.89
N SER A 148 -6.67 -29.44 20.41
CA SER A 148 -6.79 -30.88 20.66
C SER A 148 -6.44 -31.07 22.10
N ASP A 149 -7.51 -31.26 22.90
CA ASP A 149 -7.47 -31.81 24.23
C ASP A 149 -6.80 -33.17 24.16
N ASP A 150 -5.64 -33.29 24.77
CA ASP A 150 -5.13 -34.58 25.28
C ASP A 150 -4.92 -34.41 26.77
N ASP A 151 -5.95 -34.84 27.51
CA ASP A 151 -5.87 -35.27 28.91
C ASP A 151 -4.94 -36.46 28.97
N ASP A 152 -3.69 -36.26 29.38
CA ASP A 152 -2.86 -37.31 29.92
C ASP A 152 -2.39 -36.94 31.35
N GLU A 153 -3.14 -37.56 32.26
CA GLU A 153 -2.86 -37.76 33.67
C GLU A 153 -1.50 -38.43 33.83
N PHE A 154 -0.50 -37.71 34.33
CA PHE A 154 0.71 -38.38 34.88
C PHE A 154 1.00 -37.86 36.28
N GLY A 155 0.71 -38.75 37.20
CA GLY A 155 0.96 -38.58 38.60
C GLY A 155 2.42 -38.81 38.98
N GLY A 156 2.80 -38.26 40.12
CA GLY A 156 3.75 -38.89 41.05
C GLY A 156 5.13 -38.28 41.13
N ASP A 157 5.30 -37.54 42.20
CA ASP A 157 6.40 -37.63 43.16
C ASP A 157 7.84 -37.23 42.82
N ASP A 158 8.36 -36.57 43.85
CA ASP A 158 9.75 -36.29 44.24
C ASP A 158 10.34 -34.93 43.81
N PHE A 159 10.03 -33.98 44.66
CA PHE A 159 10.79 -32.74 44.77
C PHE A 159 11.89 -32.91 45.82
N GLU A 160 13.10 -33.26 45.41
CA GLU A 160 14.28 -33.13 46.27
C GLU A 160 14.82 -31.70 46.27
N ASP A 161 14.90 -31.17 47.45
CA ASP A 161 15.46 -29.90 47.90
C ASP A 161 16.96 -29.79 47.54
N VAL A 162 17.28 -28.84 46.66
CA VAL A 162 18.67 -28.38 46.47
C VAL A 162 18.79 -26.90 46.85
N SER A 163 18.68 -26.66 48.16
CA SER A 163 19.21 -25.43 48.76
C SER A 163 20.71 -25.59 48.97
N ALA A 164 21.47 -24.69 48.38
CA ALA A 164 22.87 -24.34 48.66
C ALA A 164 23.84 -24.52 47.48
N LEU A 165 24.04 -23.43 46.76
CA LEU A 165 25.35 -23.10 46.19
C LEU A 165 25.33 -21.62 45.80
N GLU A 166 25.87 -20.78 46.68
CA GLU A 166 26.27 -19.39 46.37
C GLU A 166 27.52 -19.43 45.49
N PRO A 167 27.62 -18.64 44.41
CA PRO A 167 28.89 -18.37 43.75
C PRO A 167 29.52 -17.09 44.36
N ALA A 168 30.74 -17.26 44.86
CA ALA A 168 31.64 -16.22 45.34
C ALA A 168 32.05 -15.28 44.22
N LEU A 169 31.99 -13.96 44.50
CA LEU A 169 32.51 -12.89 43.67
C LEU A 169 34.04 -12.80 43.71
N PRO A 170 34.74 -12.57 42.63
CA PRO A 170 36.17 -12.26 42.66
C PRO A 170 36.39 -10.79 43.03
N VAL A 171 37.33 -10.57 43.93
CA VAL A 171 37.84 -9.28 44.41
C VAL A 171 38.80 -8.71 43.38
N GLU A 172 38.60 -7.50 42.93
CA GLU A 172 39.59 -6.73 42.16
C GLU A 172 40.68 -6.22 43.11
N GLU A 173 41.93 -6.59 42.83
CA GLU A 173 43.12 -5.89 43.35
C GLU A 173 43.60 -4.85 42.32
N LYS A 174 43.81 -3.65 42.85
CA LYS A 174 44.45 -2.54 42.20
C LYS A 174 45.98 -2.65 42.22
N GLU A 175 46.61 -2.38 41.12
CA GLU A 175 47.88 -1.62 41.03
C GLU A 175 47.90 -0.80 39.74
#